data_94ee6181b6754cdcc178b56d155c383d
#
_entry.id   94ee6181b6754cdcc178b56d155c383d
#
_cell.length_a   1.000
_cell.length_b   1.000
_cell.length_c   1.000
_cell.angle_alpha   90.00
_cell.angle_beta   90.00
_cell.angle_gamma   90.00
#
_symmetry.space_group_name_H-M   'P 1'
#
loop_
_entity.id
_entity.type
_entity.pdbx_description
1 polymer ?
#
loop_
_entity_poly.entity_id
_entity_poly.type
_entity_poly.pdbx_seq_one_letter_code
_entity_poly.pdbx_strand_id
1 'polypeptide(L)'
;MDSIYIAYDFIVSPKEPATEMLIAQLGYIGFESFVENENGVVAYIQKKEWNSDKVEDLYLLNSNEFDITFNHSEIEQTNWNKEWEKNFNPIQVNGQVSIRAPFHENPSLNFDIVIEPKMSFGTGHHETTHMMVQHLLALDLKNKKVLDMGCGTGILAIFAEMKGAQPTDAIDIDSWCYENSLENVQRNGCKHINVLEGDSSLLKGKEYDLVIANINRNILLSDMRIYTDCLS
;
A
#
# COMPACT_ATOMS: atom_id res chain seq x y z
N MET A 1 14.54 8.52 13.05
CA MET A 1 16.00 8.53 12.82
C MET A 1 16.30 7.30 11.99
N ASP A 2 16.77 7.52 10.78
CA ASP A 2 17.02 6.43 9.85
C ASP A 2 18.26 5.65 10.29
N SER A 3 18.08 4.35 10.54
CA SER A 3 19.18 3.50 10.97
C SER A 3 19.99 3.09 9.76
N ILE A 4 21.25 3.55 9.66
CA ILE A 4 22.21 3.10 8.65
C ILE A 4 22.69 1.70 9.04
N TYR A 5 22.74 0.77 8.08
CA TYR A 5 23.18 -0.60 8.30
C TYR A 5 24.54 -0.86 7.63
N ILE A 6 25.32 -1.75 8.24
CA ILE A 6 26.48 -2.38 7.63
C ILE A 6 26.08 -3.82 7.27
N ALA A 7 26.27 -4.18 6.02
CA ALA A 7 26.12 -5.55 5.55
C ALA A 7 27.48 -6.22 5.40
N TYR A 8 27.60 -7.42 5.93
CA TYR A 8 28.72 -8.33 5.74
C TYR A 8 28.29 -9.48 4.86
N ASP A 9 28.94 -9.70 3.75
CA ASP A 9 28.74 -10.85 2.86
C ASP A 9 29.86 -11.87 3.12
N PHE A 10 29.50 -12.96 3.80
CA PHE A 10 30.43 -14.04 4.16
C PHE A 10 30.32 -15.17 3.15
N ILE A 11 31.47 -15.58 2.61
CA ILE A 11 31.65 -16.79 1.81
C ILE A 11 32.27 -17.85 2.73
N VAL A 12 31.63 -19.00 2.84
CA VAL A 12 31.94 -20.03 3.84
C VAL A 12 32.15 -21.40 3.19
N SER A 13 33.29 -22.06 3.51
CA SER A 13 33.58 -23.40 3.00
C SER A 13 34.19 -24.32 4.08
N PRO A 14 33.61 -25.53 4.31
CA PRO A 14 32.31 -26.00 3.81
C PRO A 14 31.16 -25.17 4.40
N LYS A 15 30.07 -25.02 3.65
CA LYS A 15 28.95 -24.17 4.07
C LYS A 15 28.34 -24.68 5.37
N GLU A 16 28.07 -25.97 5.46
CA GLU A 16 27.54 -26.63 6.66
C GLU A 16 28.64 -27.36 7.44
N PRO A 17 28.71 -27.23 8.78
CA PRO A 17 27.81 -26.49 9.68
C PRO A 17 28.28 -25.04 9.93
N ALA A 18 29.29 -24.56 9.22
CA ALA A 18 29.97 -23.30 9.53
C ALA A 18 29.05 -22.06 9.42
N THR A 19 28.08 -22.05 8.50
CA THR A 19 27.12 -20.93 8.35
C THR A 19 26.26 -20.77 9.58
N GLU A 20 25.71 -21.86 10.12
CA GLU A 20 24.88 -21.82 11.35
C GLU A 20 25.71 -21.33 12.57
N MET A 21 26.94 -21.82 12.70
CA MET A 21 27.84 -21.39 13.77
C MET A 21 28.21 -19.92 13.65
N LEU A 22 28.46 -19.46 12.44
CA LEU A 22 28.77 -18.04 12.14
C LEU A 22 27.60 -17.13 12.47
N ILE A 23 26.37 -17.51 12.08
CA ILE A 23 25.12 -16.78 12.42
C ILE A 23 24.98 -16.64 13.94
N ALA A 24 25.23 -17.72 14.69
CA ALA A 24 25.14 -17.67 16.15
C ALA A 24 26.16 -16.72 16.78
N GLN A 25 27.43 -16.72 16.31
CA GLN A 25 28.46 -15.82 16.79
C GLN A 25 28.19 -14.36 16.41
N LEU A 26 27.75 -14.10 15.18
CA LEU A 26 27.39 -12.77 14.70
C LEU A 26 26.18 -12.21 15.49
N GLY A 27 25.17 -13.03 15.75
CA GLY A 27 24.04 -12.64 16.59
C GLY A 27 24.45 -12.23 18.00
N TYR A 28 25.46 -12.91 18.59
CA TYR A 28 25.97 -12.57 19.90
C TYR A 28 26.66 -11.20 19.96
N ILE A 29 27.30 -10.76 18.87
CA ILE A 29 27.97 -9.45 18.79
C ILE A 29 27.09 -8.32 18.25
N GLY A 30 25.77 -8.58 18.03
CA GLY A 30 24.77 -7.55 17.73
C GLY A 30 24.25 -7.52 16.30
N PHE A 31 24.58 -8.49 15.45
CA PHE A 31 23.90 -8.63 14.15
C PHE A 31 22.48 -9.11 14.36
N GLU A 32 21.52 -8.50 13.67
CA GLU A 32 20.09 -8.68 13.92
C GLU A 32 19.32 -9.28 12.74
N SER A 33 19.94 -9.37 11.55
CA SER A 33 19.31 -9.97 10.36
C SER A 33 20.31 -10.77 9.54
N PHE A 34 19.87 -11.90 9.00
CA PHE A 34 20.69 -12.83 8.26
C PHE A 34 19.96 -13.33 7.03
N VAL A 35 20.62 -13.33 5.87
CA VAL A 35 20.09 -13.86 4.61
C VAL A 35 21.09 -14.86 4.06
N GLU A 36 20.75 -16.16 4.12
CA GLU A 36 21.57 -17.19 3.53
C GLU A 36 21.53 -17.14 2.01
N ASN A 37 22.68 -17.41 1.37
CA ASN A 37 22.84 -17.52 -0.06
C ASN A 37 23.57 -18.82 -0.43
N GLU A 38 23.84 -19.05 -1.70
CA GLU A 38 24.50 -20.28 -2.18
C GLU A 38 25.90 -20.47 -1.56
N ASN A 39 26.61 -19.39 -1.26
CA ASN A 39 28.03 -19.41 -0.85
C ASN A 39 28.23 -19.16 0.66
N GLY A 40 27.17 -18.85 1.42
CA GLY A 40 27.28 -18.51 2.83
C GLY A 40 26.13 -17.68 3.33
N VAL A 41 26.40 -16.52 3.95
CA VAL A 41 25.40 -15.65 4.58
C VAL A 41 25.73 -14.17 4.48
N VAL A 42 24.72 -13.36 4.22
CA VAL A 42 24.78 -11.91 4.39
C VAL A 42 24.18 -11.54 5.75
N ALA A 43 24.95 -10.86 6.57
CA ALA A 43 24.53 -10.46 7.92
C ALA A 43 24.50 -8.93 8.04
N TYR A 44 23.53 -8.42 8.82
CA TYR A 44 23.26 -6.99 8.94
C TYR A 44 23.34 -6.52 10.38
N ILE A 45 24.04 -5.41 10.60
CA ILE A 45 24.18 -4.74 11.91
C ILE A 45 23.92 -3.25 11.76
N GLN A 46 23.25 -2.62 12.74
CA GLN A 46 23.10 -1.17 12.76
C GLN A 46 24.46 -0.50 12.91
N LYS A 47 24.76 0.53 12.11
CA LYS A 47 26.04 1.24 12.13
C LYS A 47 26.42 1.77 13.52
N LYS A 48 25.43 2.18 14.33
CA LYS A 48 25.68 2.66 15.70
C LYS A 48 26.19 1.57 16.66
N GLU A 49 25.94 0.29 16.36
CA GLU A 49 26.34 -0.88 17.16
C GLU A 49 27.53 -1.62 16.53
N TRP A 50 27.88 -1.23 15.30
CA TRP A 50 28.94 -1.85 14.55
C TRP A 50 30.32 -1.53 15.10
N ASN A 51 31.14 -2.57 15.21
CA ASN A 51 32.56 -2.50 15.53
C ASN A 51 33.28 -3.59 14.72
N SER A 52 34.17 -3.20 13.80
CA SER A 52 34.93 -4.12 12.95
C SER A 52 35.80 -5.10 13.75
N ASP A 53 36.41 -4.64 14.85
CA ASP A 53 37.31 -5.46 15.67
C ASP A 53 36.57 -6.67 16.26
N LYS A 54 35.30 -6.48 16.67
CA LYS A 54 34.47 -7.59 17.18
C LYS A 54 34.20 -8.65 16.13
N VAL A 55 34.09 -8.27 14.87
CA VAL A 55 33.90 -9.23 13.77
C VAL A 55 35.20 -9.96 13.48
N GLU A 56 36.31 -9.24 13.41
CA GLU A 56 37.65 -9.81 13.15
C GLU A 56 38.11 -10.74 14.25
N ASP A 57 37.69 -10.50 15.51
CA ASP A 57 37.99 -11.33 16.68
C ASP A 57 37.11 -12.59 16.80
N LEU A 58 36.16 -12.85 15.89
CA LEU A 58 35.33 -14.03 15.94
C LEU A 58 36.17 -15.30 15.84
N TYR A 59 35.90 -16.27 16.73
CA TYR A 59 36.62 -17.54 16.77
C TYR A 59 36.64 -18.26 15.42
N LEU A 60 35.50 -18.31 14.72
CA LEU A 60 35.40 -19.01 13.45
C LEU A 60 36.27 -18.39 12.34
N LEU A 61 36.43 -17.08 12.34
CA LEU A 61 37.29 -16.39 11.35
C LEU A 61 38.78 -16.63 11.61
N ASN A 62 39.15 -16.93 12.86
CA ASN A 62 40.51 -17.16 13.29
C ASN A 62 40.85 -18.64 13.48
N SER A 63 39.89 -19.54 13.26
CA SER A 63 40.09 -20.99 13.32
C SER A 63 40.57 -21.53 11.97
N ASN A 64 41.33 -22.63 11.99
CA ASN A 64 41.70 -23.34 10.77
C ASN A 64 40.67 -24.41 10.36
N GLU A 65 39.50 -24.39 10.98
CA GLU A 65 38.47 -25.42 10.74
C GLU A 65 37.64 -25.14 9.49
N PHE A 66 37.50 -23.86 9.13
CA PHE A 66 36.70 -23.42 8.01
C PHE A 66 37.42 -22.34 7.22
N ASP A 67 37.19 -22.30 5.92
CA ASP A 67 37.69 -21.21 5.06
C ASP A 67 36.57 -20.16 4.93
N ILE A 68 36.73 -19.03 5.61
CA ILE A 68 35.72 -17.96 5.66
C ILE A 68 36.36 -16.66 5.19
N THR A 69 35.79 -16.09 4.14
CA THR A 69 36.14 -14.75 3.66
C THR A 69 34.92 -13.85 3.71
N PHE A 70 35.13 -12.56 3.85
CA PHE A 70 34.05 -11.60 3.88
C PHE A 70 34.40 -10.28 3.23
N ASN A 71 33.37 -9.58 2.77
CA ASN A 71 33.38 -8.17 2.43
C ASN A 71 32.30 -7.46 3.24
N HIS A 72 32.46 -6.18 3.51
CA HIS A 72 31.42 -5.39 4.11
C HIS A 72 31.20 -4.07 3.36
N SER A 73 29.98 -3.56 3.41
CA SER A 73 29.61 -2.28 2.84
C SER A 73 28.56 -1.60 3.70
N GLU A 74 28.60 -0.28 3.69
CA GLU A 74 27.51 0.52 4.26
C GLU A 74 26.31 0.46 3.30
N ILE A 75 25.15 0.07 3.83
CA ILE A 75 23.90 0.15 3.09
C ILE A 75 23.32 1.52 3.36
N GLU A 76 23.38 2.39 2.37
CA GLU A 76 22.54 3.57 2.37
C GLU A 76 21.10 3.11 2.34
N GLN A 77 20.27 3.62 3.27
CA GLN A 77 18.85 3.34 3.21
C GLN A 77 18.35 3.82 1.85
N THR A 78 18.08 2.87 0.99
CA THR A 78 17.25 3.16 -0.16
C THR A 78 15.88 3.55 0.41
N ASN A 79 15.53 4.81 0.27
CA ASN A 79 14.18 5.25 0.63
C ASN A 79 13.21 4.58 -0.33
N TRP A 80 12.80 3.36 0.04
CA TRP A 80 11.87 2.55 -0.75
C TRP A 80 10.59 3.31 -1.07
N ASN A 81 10.19 4.24 -0.20
CA ASN A 81 9.06 5.11 -0.47
C ASN A 81 9.34 6.03 -1.66
N LYS A 82 10.52 6.67 -1.73
CA LYS A 82 10.91 7.50 -2.88
C LYS A 82 11.07 6.70 -4.17
N GLU A 83 11.59 5.49 -4.09
CA GLU A 83 11.72 4.61 -5.25
C GLU A 83 10.33 4.15 -5.75
N TRP A 84 9.46 3.81 -4.82
CA TRP A 84 8.07 3.47 -5.10
C TRP A 84 7.29 4.67 -5.66
N GLU A 85 7.43 5.87 -5.06
CA GLU A 85 6.80 7.10 -5.53
C GLU A 85 7.18 7.44 -6.98
N LYS A 86 8.44 7.20 -7.38
CA LYS A 86 8.91 7.40 -8.76
C LYS A 86 8.23 6.48 -9.77
N ASN A 87 7.85 5.27 -9.34
CA ASN A 87 7.22 4.26 -10.17
C ASN A 87 5.69 4.29 -10.11
N PHE A 88 5.12 5.10 -9.20
CA PHE A 88 3.68 5.28 -9.06
C PHE A 88 3.22 6.40 -10.00
N ASN A 89 2.75 6.04 -11.19
CA ASN A 89 2.38 7.01 -12.21
C ASN A 89 0.93 7.53 -12.01
N PRO A 90 0.65 8.81 -12.26
CA PRO A 90 -0.71 9.31 -12.29
C PRO A 90 -1.49 8.71 -13.47
N ILE A 91 -2.79 8.53 -13.28
CA ILE A 91 -3.69 7.94 -14.28
C ILE A 91 -4.57 9.04 -14.86
N GLN A 92 -4.82 8.96 -16.15
CA GLN A 92 -5.79 9.82 -16.81
C GLN A 92 -6.90 8.99 -17.46
N VAL A 93 -8.14 9.40 -17.23
CA VAL A 93 -9.32 8.76 -17.82
C VAL A 93 -9.94 9.70 -18.82
N ASN A 94 -10.00 9.26 -20.10
CA ASN A 94 -10.58 9.99 -21.22
C ASN A 94 -10.08 11.44 -21.40
N GLY A 95 -8.88 11.77 -20.88
CA GLY A 95 -8.33 13.13 -20.93
C GLY A 95 -9.11 14.16 -20.11
N GLN A 96 -10.02 13.74 -19.24
CA GLN A 96 -10.88 14.61 -18.43
C GLN A 96 -10.70 14.43 -16.93
N VAL A 97 -10.36 13.22 -16.46
CA VAL A 97 -10.16 12.89 -15.05
C VAL A 97 -8.71 12.55 -14.82
N SER A 98 -8.10 13.18 -13.83
CA SER A 98 -6.81 12.79 -13.26
C SER A 98 -7.04 12.05 -11.95
N ILE A 99 -6.31 10.96 -11.77
CA ILE A 99 -6.20 10.24 -10.49
C ILE A 99 -4.71 10.21 -10.16
N ARG A 100 -4.33 10.84 -9.08
CA ARG A 100 -2.93 11.01 -8.72
C ARG A 100 -2.68 10.94 -7.22
N ALA A 101 -1.44 10.67 -6.85
CA ALA A 101 -0.99 10.81 -5.47
C ALA A 101 -0.70 12.28 -5.11
N PRO A 102 -0.64 12.63 -3.82
CA PRO A 102 -0.36 14.00 -3.37
C PRO A 102 0.99 14.56 -3.84
N PHE A 103 1.97 13.70 -4.08
CA PHE A 103 3.31 14.08 -4.54
C PHE A 103 3.42 14.32 -6.06
N HIS A 104 2.35 14.07 -6.83
CA HIS A 104 2.30 14.39 -8.27
C HIS A 104 1.82 15.80 -8.51
N GLU A 105 2.32 16.42 -9.58
CA GLU A 105 1.81 17.70 -10.06
C GLU A 105 0.37 17.60 -10.56
N ASN A 106 -0.39 18.68 -10.41
CA ASN A 106 -1.76 18.77 -10.91
C ASN A 106 -1.73 18.97 -12.44
N PRO A 107 -2.31 18.04 -13.22
CA PRO A 107 -2.33 18.12 -14.68
C PRO A 107 -3.37 19.11 -15.23
N SER A 108 -4.11 19.82 -14.37
CA SER A 108 -5.13 20.82 -14.73
C SER A 108 -6.24 20.25 -15.63
N LEU A 109 -6.69 19.04 -15.36
CA LEU A 109 -7.86 18.43 -16.03
C LEU A 109 -9.18 18.88 -15.36
N ASN A 110 -10.32 18.54 -15.98
CA ASN A 110 -11.65 18.91 -15.48
C ASN A 110 -11.92 18.38 -14.07
N PHE A 111 -11.45 17.17 -13.80
CA PHE A 111 -11.53 16.53 -12.48
C PHE A 111 -10.14 16.05 -12.06
N ASP A 112 -9.73 16.42 -10.87
CA ASP A 112 -8.45 16.04 -10.30
C ASP A 112 -8.69 15.35 -8.95
N ILE A 113 -8.54 14.03 -8.92
CA ILE A 113 -8.77 13.18 -7.75
C ILE A 113 -7.43 12.86 -7.12
N VAL A 114 -7.23 13.27 -5.88
CA VAL A 114 -5.98 13.05 -5.15
C VAL A 114 -6.18 11.92 -4.14
N ILE A 115 -5.51 10.80 -4.36
CA ILE A 115 -5.59 9.61 -3.52
C ILE A 115 -4.24 9.32 -2.88
N GLU A 116 -4.22 9.21 -1.55
CA GLU A 116 -3.04 8.72 -0.84
C GLU A 116 -2.93 7.20 -1.07
N PRO A 117 -1.92 6.75 -1.78
CA PRO A 117 -1.75 5.32 -2.03
C PRO A 117 -1.28 4.61 -0.76
N LYS A 118 -2.20 3.87 -0.15
CA LYS A 118 -1.97 2.99 1.00
C LYS A 118 -2.29 1.55 0.59
N MET A 119 -2.44 0.66 1.57
CA MET A 119 -2.79 -0.75 1.34
C MET A 119 -4.27 -0.97 0.94
N SER A 120 -5.06 0.10 0.80
CA SER A 120 -6.46 0.02 0.38
C SER A 120 -6.59 -0.12 -1.14
N PHE A 121 -7.57 -0.88 -1.59
CA PHE A 121 -7.92 -1.01 -3.00
C PHE A 121 -8.49 0.32 -3.55
N GLY A 122 -8.29 0.58 -4.85
CA GLY A 122 -8.88 1.76 -5.51
C GLY A 122 -7.91 2.92 -5.73
N THR A 123 -6.62 2.65 -5.95
CA THR A 123 -5.64 3.68 -6.36
C THR A 123 -5.82 4.17 -7.80
N GLY A 124 -6.78 3.58 -8.53
CA GLY A 124 -7.02 3.88 -9.95
C GLY A 124 -6.25 2.99 -10.94
N HIS A 125 -5.18 2.34 -10.52
CA HIS A 125 -4.34 1.51 -11.39
C HIS A 125 -5.01 0.19 -11.80
N HIS A 126 -6.00 -0.27 -11.03
CA HIS A 126 -6.73 -1.47 -11.40
C HIS A 126 -7.73 -1.16 -12.51
N GLU A 127 -7.78 -2.01 -13.53
CA GLU A 127 -8.63 -1.84 -14.71
C GLU A 127 -10.11 -1.65 -14.37
N THR A 128 -10.61 -2.35 -13.35
CA THR A 128 -12.01 -2.21 -12.92
C THR A 128 -12.30 -0.82 -12.37
N THR A 129 -11.40 -0.24 -11.56
CA THR A 129 -11.56 1.12 -11.04
C THR A 129 -11.55 2.13 -12.19
N HIS A 130 -10.65 1.96 -13.16
CA HIS A 130 -10.59 2.78 -14.37
C HIS A 130 -11.92 2.74 -15.15
N MET A 131 -12.47 1.53 -15.38
CA MET A 131 -13.76 1.34 -16.05
C MET A 131 -14.91 1.99 -15.28
N MET A 132 -14.94 1.86 -13.95
CA MET A 132 -15.96 2.49 -13.13
C MET A 132 -15.93 4.01 -13.22
N VAL A 133 -14.73 4.62 -13.23
CA VAL A 133 -14.58 6.07 -13.44
C VAL A 133 -15.08 6.47 -14.83
N GLN A 134 -14.80 5.68 -15.88
CA GLN A 134 -15.34 5.93 -17.23
C GLN A 134 -16.88 5.90 -17.25
N HIS A 135 -17.49 4.92 -16.60
CA HIS A 135 -18.95 4.83 -16.50
C HIS A 135 -19.53 6.03 -15.73
N LEU A 136 -18.97 6.36 -14.59
CA LEU A 136 -19.41 7.52 -13.80
C LEU A 136 -19.26 8.83 -14.60
N LEU A 137 -18.19 8.97 -15.39
CA LEU A 137 -17.99 10.15 -16.23
C LEU A 137 -19.16 10.39 -17.20
N ALA A 138 -19.78 9.33 -17.72
CA ALA A 138 -20.88 9.40 -18.67
C ALA A 138 -22.25 9.67 -18.01
N LEU A 139 -22.39 9.46 -16.69
CA LEU A 139 -23.67 9.65 -15.98
C LEU A 139 -23.88 11.11 -15.56
N ASP A 140 -25.11 11.56 -15.49
CA ASP A 140 -25.51 12.79 -14.78
C ASP A 140 -25.79 12.46 -13.31
N LEU A 141 -24.91 12.93 -12.43
CA LEU A 141 -24.99 12.66 -11.00
C LEU A 141 -25.46 13.86 -10.16
N LYS A 142 -25.85 14.96 -10.81
CA LYS A 142 -26.25 16.17 -10.11
C LYS A 142 -27.45 15.91 -9.19
N ASN A 143 -27.27 16.16 -7.89
CA ASN A 143 -28.26 15.94 -6.82
C ASN A 143 -28.73 14.49 -6.66
N LYS A 144 -27.94 13.52 -7.18
CA LYS A 144 -28.22 12.10 -7.01
C LYS A 144 -27.69 11.60 -5.68
N LYS A 145 -28.48 10.74 -5.03
CA LYS A 145 -28.06 9.98 -3.85
C LYS A 145 -27.26 8.77 -4.31
N VAL A 146 -26.01 8.66 -3.90
CA VAL A 146 -25.10 7.62 -4.36
C VAL A 146 -24.60 6.78 -3.18
N LEU A 147 -24.52 5.47 -3.39
CA LEU A 147 -23.83 4.54 -2.52
C LEU A 147 -22.57 4.03 -3.23
N ASP A 148 -21.44 4.05 -2.55
CA ASP A 148 -20.21 3.34 -2.93
C ASP A 148 -19.94 2.24 -1.90
N MET A 149 -20.23 1.00 -2.27
CA MET A 149 -20.14 -0.17 -1.38
C MET A 149 -18.85 -0.92 -1.63
N GLY A 150 -18.02 -1.10 -0.56
CA GLY A 150 -16.63 -1.54 -0.67
C GLY A 150 -15.79 -0.42 -1.25
N CYS A 151 -15.86 0.77 -0.65
CA CYS A 151 -15.32 2.01 -1.21
C CYS A 151 -13.77 2.05 -1.27
N GLY A 152 -13.08 1.23 -0.50
CA GLY A 152 -11.62 1.15 -0.49
C GLY A 152 -10.96 2.49 -0.18
N THR A 153 -10.36 3.15 -1.17
CA THR A 153 -9.79 4.50 -1.04
C THR A 153 -10.82 5.62 -1.04
N GLY A 154 -12.09 5.31 -1.32
CA GLY A 154 -13.17 6.28 -1.52
C GLY A 154 -13.18 6.96 -2.88
N ILE A 155 -12.35 6.54 -3.84
CA ILE A 155 -12.17 7.19 -5.13
C ILE A 155 -13.46 7.38 -5.92
N LEU A 156 -14.35 6.35 -5.94
CA LEU A 156 -15.58 6.41 -6.72
C LEU A 156 -16.61 7.32 -6.06
N ALA A 157 -16.71 7.31 -4.73
CA ALA A 157 -17.52 8.24 -3.96
C ALA A 157 -17.06 9.70 -4.16
N ILE A 158 -15.74 9.95 -4.10
CA ILE A 158 -15.14 11.26 -4.33
C ILE A 158 -15.48 11.76 -5.75
N PHE A 159 -15.30 10.91 -6.73
CA PHE A 159 -15.62 11.27 -8.11
C PHE A 159 -17.12 11.52 -8.31
N ALA A 160 -17.99 10.73 -7.68
CA ALA A 160 -19.43 10.95 -7.72
C ALA A 160 -19.81 12.33 -7.15
N GLU A 161 -19.25 12.74 -6.00
CA GLU A 161 -19.49 14.07 -5.44
C GLU A 161 -18.94 15.17 -6.35
N MET A 162 -17.75 15.02 -6.91
CA MET A 162 -17.20 15.99 -7.88
C MET A 162 -18.12 16.19 -9.10
N LYS A 163 -18.92 15.18 -9.44
CA LYS A 163 -19.96 15.25 -10.47
C LYS A 163 -21.32 15.74 -9.97
N GLY A 164 -21.40 16.15 -8.69
CA GLY A 164 -22.57 16.76 -8.08
C GLY A 164 -23.50 15.80 -7.37
N ALA A 165 -23.10 14.53 -7.12
CA ALA A 165 -23.82 13.63 -6.25
C ALA A 165 -23.88 14.17 -4.82
N GLN A 166 -25.07 14.13 -4.22
CA GLN A 166 -25.30 14.50 -2.81
C GLN A 166 -26.66 14.01 -2.30
N PRO A 167 -26.72 13.35 -1.11
CA PRO A 167 -25.58 12.84 -0.36
C PRO A 167 -24.98 11.60 -1.02
N THR A 168 -23.72 11.29 -0.64
CA THR A 168 -23.04 10.06 -1.02
C THR A 168 -22.65 9.28 0.24
N ASP A 169 -23.03 8.02 0.34
CA ASP A 169 -22.52 7.12 1.38
C ASP A 169 -21.41 6.26 0.80
N ALA A 170 -20.28 6.17 1.50
CA ALA A 170 -19.12 5.35 1.17
C ALA A 170 -18.89 4.36 2.30
N ILE A 171 -19.06 3.05 2.04
CA ILE A 171 -19.06 2.02 3.08
C ILE A 171 -17.95 1.00 2.77
N ASP A 172 -17.16 0.67 3.77
CA ASP A 172 -16.21 -0.43 3.69
C ASP A 172 -16.18 -1.21 5.01
N ILE A 173 -15.94 -2.52 4.93
CA ILE A 173 -15.91 -3.39 6.10
C ILE A 173 -14.55 -3.30 6.83
N ASP A 174 -13.50 -2.91 6.11
CA ASP A 174 -12.14 -2.85 6.62
C ASP A 174 -11.86 -1.48 7.25
N SER A 175 -11.44 -1.46 8.52
CA SER A 175 -11.16 -0.24 9.27
C SER A 175 -10.08 0.64 8.61
N TRP A 176 -9.03 0.03 8.03
CA TRP A 176 -8.00 0.80 7.31
C TRP A 176 -8.51 1.42 5.99
N CYS A 177 -9.48 0.79 5.33
CA CYS A 177 -10.18 1.37 4.17
C CYS A 177 -11.03 2.56 4.60
N TYR A 178 -11.78 2.41 5.68
CA TYR A 178 -12.55 3.48 6.30
C TYR A 178 -11.68 4.69 6.62
N GLU A 179 -10.56 4.49 7.34
CA GLU A 179 -9.64 5.57 7.70
C GLU A 179 -9.01 6.23 6.46
N ASN A 180 -8.57 5.43 5.47
CA ASN A 180 -7.99 5.96 4.23
C ASN A 180 -9.02 6.74 3.40
N SER A 181 -10.27 6.26 3.34
CA SER A 181 -11.37 6.97 2.68
C SER A 181 -11.62 8.32 3.33
N LEU A 182 -11.68 8.41 4.67
CA LEU A 182 -11.85 9.67 5.39
C LEU A 182 -10.76 10.69 5.03
N GLU A 183 -9.50 10.25 5.04
CA GLU A 183 -8.38 11.12 4.68
C GLU A 183 -8.48 11.61 3.22
N ASN A 184 -8.83 10.73 2.29
CA ASN A 184 -8.95 11.07 0.88
C ASN A 184 -10.15 11.99 0.62
N VAL A 185 -11.28 11.77 1.26
CA VAL A 185 -12.48 12.64 1.22
C VAL A 185 -12.10 14.06 1.68
N GLN A 186 -11.39 14.18 2.81
CA GLN A 186 -10.91 15.45 3.31
C GLN A 186 -9.90 16.11 2.36
N ARG A 187 -8.95 15.35 1.81
CA ARG A 187 -7.91 15.82 0.88
C ARG A 187 -8.52 16.41 -0.40
N ASN A 188 -9.60 15.83 -0.88
CA ASN A 188 -10.32 16.31 -2.07
C ASN A 188 -11.35 17.42 -1.76
N GLY A 189 -11.49 17.83 -0.49
CA GLY A 189 -12.43 18.88 -0.09
C GLY A 189 -13.90 18.51 -0.20
N CYS A 190 -14.21 17.20 -0.28
CA CYS A 190 -15.58 16.69 -0.33
C CYS A 190 -16.32 16.95 1.00
N LYS A 191 -17.61 17.29 0.90
CA LYS A 191 -18.42 17.72 2.05
C LYS A 191 -19.71 16.93 2.21
N HIS A 192 -20.09 16.17 1.19
CA HIS A 192 -21.37 15.45 1.11
C HIS A 192 -21.18 13.93 1.10
N ILE A 193 -19.94 13.46 1.37
CA ILE A 193 -19.63 12.04 1.52
C ILE A 193 -19.66 11.68 3.00
N ASN A 194 -20.50 10.69 3.32
CA ASN A 194 -20.56 10.08 4.64
C ASN A 194 -19.83 8.73 4.57
N VAL A 195 -18.66 8.65 5.16
CA VAL A 195 -17.86 7.43 5.21
C VAL A 195 -18.29 6.61 6.43
N LEU A 196 -18.56 5.32 6.25
CA LEU A 196 -19.04 4.41 7.28
C LEU A 196 -18.21 3.10 7.24
N GLU A 197 -17.88 2.59 8.43
CA GLU A 197 -17.33 1.25 8.59
C GLU A 197 -18.47 0.24 8.78
N GLY A 198 -18.53 -0.80 7.92
CA GLY A 198 -19.53 -1.83 8.02
C GLY A 198 -19.84 -2.53 6.70
N ASP A 199 -20.93 -3.29 6.71
CA ASP A 199 -21.39 -4.12 5.60
C ASP A 199 -22.79 -3.70 5.09
N SER A 200 -23.37 -4.51 4.20
CA SER A 200 -24.68 -4.28 3.61
C SER A 200 -25.84 -4.18 4.62
N SER A 201 -25.66 -4.58 5.88
CA SER A 201 -26.68 -4.41 6.95
C SER A 201 -26.98 -2.95 7.25
N LEU A 202 -26.03 -2.02 6.97
CA LEU A 202 -26.21 -0.58 7.14
C LEU A 202 -27.20 0.03 6.13
N LEU A 203 -27.60 -0.72 5.11
CA LEU A 203 -28.47 -0.22 4.03
C LEU A 203 -29.97 -0.30 4.35
N LYS A 204 -30.33 -0.90 5.48
CA LYS A 204 -31.73 -1.07 5.85
C LYS A 204 -32.47 0.27 5.94
N GLY A 205 -33.51 0.43 5.09
CA GLY A 205 -34.33 1.63 5.05
C GLY A 205 -33.67 2.83 4.37
N LYS A 206 -32.53 2.63 3.69
CA LYS A 206 -31.90 3.65 2.85
C LYS A 206 -32.37 3.50 1.40
N GLU A 207 -32.36 4.60 0.66
CA GLU A 207 -32.71 4.66 -0.76
C GLU A 207 -31.66 5.47 -1.52
N TYR A 208 -31.23 4.97 -2.69
CA TYR A 208 -30.23 5.58 -3.55
C TYR A 208 -30.67 5.61 -5.00
N ASP A 209 -30.25 6.63 -5.73
CA ASP A 209 -30.42 6.71 -7.19
C ASP A 209 -29.36 5.87 -7.93
N LEU A 210 -28.21 5.65 -7.31
CA LEU A 210 -27.11 4.86 -7.87
C LEU A 210 -26.39 4.07 -6.76
N VAL A 211 -26.17 2.79 -7.01
CA VAL A 211 -25.31 1.93 -6.20
C VAL A 211 -24.09 1.55 -7.02
N ILE A 212 -22.91 1.86 -6.48
CA ILE A 212 -21.61 1.49 -7.01
C ILE A 212 -21.09 0.34 -6.13
N ALA A 213 -20.65 -0.76 -6.75
CA ALA A 213 -20.07 -1.88 -6.01
C ALA A 213 -18.94 -2.52 -6.84
N ASN A 214 -17.72 -2.03 -6.66
CA ASN A 214 -16.53 -2.58 -7.29
C ASN A 214 -15.82 -3.56 -6.36
N ILE A 215 -16.51 -4.62 -5.97
CA ILE A 215 -16.12 -5.59 -4.94
C ILE A 215 -16.00 -7.01 -5.49
N ASN A 216 -15.64 -7.95 -4.62
CA ASN A 216 -15.56 -9.36 -4.97
C ASN A 216 -16.93 -9.88 -5.49
N ARG A 217 -16.89 -10.63 -6.61
CA ARG A 217 -18.08 -11.19 -7.26
C ARG A 217 -18.98 -11.99 -6.32
N ASN A 218 -18.42 -12.78 -5.42
CA ASN A 218 -19.22 -13.65 -4.55
C ASN A 218 -20.00 -12.83 -3.52
N ILE A 219 -19.39 -11.79 -2.96
CA ILE A 219 -20.05 -10.83 -2.05
C ILE A 219 -21.14 -10.07 -2.80
N LEU A 220 -20.80 -9.56 -4.00
CA LEU A 220 -21.76 -8.85 -4.85
C LEU A 220 -23.02 -9.70 -5.11
N LEU A 221 -22.85 -10.98 -5.45
CA LEU A 221 -23.96 -11.89 -5.71
C LEU A 221 -24.75 -12.23 -4.45
N SER A 222 -24.08 -12.38 -3.30
CA SER A 222 -24.73 -12.62 -2.01
C SER A 222 -25.66 -11.47 -1.62
N ASP A 223 -25.18 -10.25 -1.79
CA ASP A 223 -25.85 -9.03 -1.31
C ASP A 223 -26.68 -8.33 -2.38
N MET A 224 -26.73 -8.88 -3.61
CA MET A 224 -27.42 -8.27 -4.75
C MET A 224 -28.87 -7.86 -4.44
N ARG A 225 -29.59 -8.68 -3.68
CA ARG A 225 -30.97 -8.37 -3.30
C ARG A 225 -31.04 -7.12 -2.42
N ILE A 226 -30.12 -6.98 -1.47
CA ILE A 226 -30.08 -5.82 -0.58
C ILE A 226 -29.81 -4.56 -1.41
N TYR A 227 -28.87 -4.64 -2.37
CA TYR A 227 -28.56 -3.50 -3.25
C TYR A 227 -29.73 -3.11 -4.15
N THR A 228 -30.46 -4.10 -4.70
CA THR A 228 -31.64 -3.81 -5.53
C THR A 228 -32.80 -3.26 -4.72
N ASP A 229 -32.99 -3.72 -3.47
CA ASP A 229 -34.08 -3.26 -2.59
C ASP A 229 -33.84 -1.80 -2.11
N CYS A 230 -32.62 -1.28 -2.18
CA CYS A 230 -32.31 0.12 -1.84
C CYS A 230 -32.19 1.06 -3.06
N LEU A 231 -32.43 0.58 -4.29
CA LEU A 231 -32.52 1.42 -5.48
C LEU A 231 -33.91 2.03 -5.61
N SER A 232 -33.98 3.35 -5.84
CA SER A 232 -35.21 4.14 -6.02
C SER A 232 -35.64 4.21 -7.49
#